data_b86b0ea9b54b759616ab5fc365fb69cb
#
_entry.id   b86b0ea9b54b759616ab5fc365fb69cb
#
_cell.length_a   1.000
_cell.length_b   1.000
_cell.length_c   1.000
_cell.angle_alpha   90.00
_cell.angle_beta   90.00
_cell.angle_gamma   90.00
#
_symmetry.space_group_name_H-M   'P 1'
#
loop_
_entity.id
_entity.type
_entity.pdbx_description
1 polymer ?
#
loop_
_entity_poly.entity_id
_entity_poly.type
_entity_poly.pdbx_seq_one_letter_code
_entity_poly.pdbx_strand_id
1 'polypeptide(L)'
;GLCIQDDHPALELFPTQEYSTPQWYDIVTAADCTILDDTPAGFTPIVQMIDNFERNHKLGILWEAKVGSGSLLVCTSRLSEIATRPEVRWLAKSLLHYAASEAFAPQQSVTAEQLRKWFGV
;
A
#
# COMPACT_ATOMS: atom_id res chain seq x y z
N GLY A 1 11.02 9.83 -0.53
CA GLY A 1 11.48 8.47 -0.84
C GLY A 1 10.46 7.42 -0.47
N LEU A 2 10.61 6.27 -1.08
CA LEU A 2 9.77 5.10 -0.82
C LEU A 2 10.62 3.94 -0.31
N CYS A 3 10.02 3.13 0.54
CA CYS A 3 10.52 1.82 0.91
C CYS A 3 9.52 0.80 0.36
N ILE A 4 9.96 -0.09 -0.53
CA ILE A 4 9.11 -0.97 -1.31
C ILE A 4 9.53 -2.41 -1.06
N GLN A 5 8.55 -3.28 -0.74
CA GLN A 5 8.75 -4.72 -0.74
C GLN A 5 8.64 -5.22 -2.19
N ASP A 6 9.71 -5.09 -2.96
CA ASP A 6 9.72 -5.32 -4.40
C ASP A 6 9.45 -6.77 -4.81
N ASP A 7 9.65 -7.72 -3.90
CA ASP A 7 9.37 -9.14 -4.10
C ASP A 7 7.95 -9.55 -3.67
N HIS A 8 7.14 -8.60 -3.19
CA HIS A 8 5.78 -8.92 -2.74
C HIS A 8 4.89 -9.31 -3.92
N PRO A 9 4.07 -10.37 -3.79
CA PRO A 9 3.20 -10.83 -4.88
C PRO A 9 2.25 -9.78 -5.47
N ALA A 10 1.87 -8.77 -4.67
CA ALA A 10 1.01 -7.68 -5.14
C ALA A 10 1.65 -6.87 -6.27
N LEU A 11 2.98 -6.88 -6.37
CA LEU A 11 3.75 -6.13 -7.36
C LEU A 11 4.28 -7.03 -8.49
N GLU A 12 3.78 -8.25 -8.60
CA GLU A 12 4.26 -9.23 -9.59
C GLU A 12 4.17 -8.71 -11.02
N LEU A 13 3.07 -8.02 -11.36
CA LEU A 13 2.86 -7.44 -12.69
C LEU A 13 3.33 -5.98 -12.79
N PHE A 14 3.95 -5.47 -11.76
CA PHE A 14 4.50 -4.11 -11.71
C PHE A 14 5.94 -4.18 -11.23
N PRO A 15 6.88 -4.62 -12.09
CA PRO A 15 8.29 -4.76 -11.71
C PRO A 15 8.87 -3.45 -11.19
N THR A 16 9.51 -3.51 -10.04
CA THR A 16 10.04 -2.34 -9.36
C THR A 16 11.31 -2.68 -8.60
N GLN A 17 11.97 -1.65 -8.07
CA GLN A 17 13.10 -1.77 -7.16
C GLN A 17 12.62 -1.55 -5.73
N GLU A 18 13.51 -1.73 -4.78
CA GLU A 18 13.22 -1.47 -3.36
C GLU A 18 13.00 0.02 -3.05
N TYR A 19 13.36 0.89 -3.98
CA TYR A 19 13.28 2.34 -3.85
C TYR A 19 12.45 2.93 -4.99
N SER A 20 12.08 4.22 -4.84
CA SER A 20 11.27 4.91 -5.83
C SER A 20 12.05 5.10 -7.15
N THR A 21 11.49 4.56 -8.22
CA THR A 21 11.92 4.79 -9.59
C THR A 21 10.92 5.76 -10.25
N PRO A 22 11.22 6.34 -11.44
CA PRO A 22 10.33 7.32 -12.07
C PRO A 22 8.89 6.84 -12.27
N GLN A 23 8.66 5.55 -12.43
CA GLN A 23 7.31 4.99 -12.59
C GLN A 23 6.40 5.23 -11.38
N TRP A 24 6.97 5.51 -10.21
CA TRP A 24 6.22 5.80 -8.99
C TRP A 24 5.79 7.26 -8.86
N TYR A 25 6.31 8.16 -9.68
CA TYR A 25 6.12 9.61 -9.51
C TYR A 25 4.64 10.00 -9.45
N ASP A 26 3.85 9.64 -10.47
CA ASP A 26 2.44 9.99 -10.52
C ASP A 26 1.63 9.28 -9.43
N ILE A 27 1.99 8.04 -9.13
CA ILE A 27 1.33 7.23 -8.10
C ILE A 27 1.50 7.90 -6.73
N VAL A 28 2.71 8.33 -6.39
CA VAL A 28 3.01 8.98 -5.12
C VAL A 28 2.37 10.37 -5.04
N THR A 29 2.42 11.12 -6.13
CA THR A 29 1.83 12.47 -6.19
C THR A 29 0.33 12.44 -5.96
N ALA A 30 -0.35 11.39 -6.39
CA ALA A 30 -1.79 11.20 -6.20
C ALA A 30 -2.14 10.45 -4.90
N ALA A 31 -1.17 10.17 -4.05
CA ALA A 31 -1.39 9.36 -2.85
C ALA A 31 -1.64 10.21 -1.61
N ASP A 32 -2.58 9.75 -0.79
CA ASP A 32 -2.62 10.07 0.63
C ASP A 32 -1.97 8.92 1.37
N CYS A 33 -1.53 9.13 2.60
CA CYS A 33 -0.90 8.07 3.38
C CYS A 33 -1.76 7.68 4.57
N THR A 34 -1.80 6.39 4.89
CA THR A 34 -2.34 5.93 6.16
C THR A 34 -1.23 6.01 7.21
N ILE A 35 -1.50 6.67 8.33
CA ILE A 35 -0.54 6.71 9.45
C ILE A 35 -0.74 5.44 10.28
N LEU A 36 0.20 4.52 10.17
CA LEU A 36 0.13 3.19 10.77
C LEU A 36 0.89 3.08 12.10
N ASP A 37 1.05 4.20 12.82
CA ASP A 37 1.84 4.25 14.05
C ASP A 37 1.28 3.38 15.18
N ASP A 38 -0.03 3.17 15.21
CA ASP A 38 -0.70 2.33 16.21
C ASP A 38 -0.76 0.85 15.81
N THR A 39 0.13 0.43 14.91
CA THR A 39 0.36 -0.98 14.58
C THR A 39 1.65 -1.47 15.22
N PRO A 40 1.81 -2.80 15.43
CA PRO A 40 3.06 -3.36 15.93
C PRO A 40 4.25 -3.03 15.02
N ALA A 41 5.46 -3.03 15.59
CA ALA A 41 6.69 -2.77 14.83
C ALA A 41 6.87 -3.74 13.65
N GLY A 42 6.38 -4.98 13.76
CA GLY A 42 6.42 -5.97 12.68
C GLY A 42 5.37 -5.77 11.58
N PHE A 43 4.44 -4.85 11.77
CA PHE A 43 3.45 -4.53 10.74
C PHE A 43 4.12 -3.68 9.66
N THR A 44 4.24 -4.22 8.46
CA THR A 44 5.01 -3.60 7.38
C THR A 44 4.11 -3.35 6.17
N PRO A 45 4.00 -2.09 5.70
CA PRO A 45 3.34 -1.79 4.42
C PRO A 45 4.09 -2.42 3.25
N ILE A 46 3.38 -2.71 2.17
CA ILE A 46 4.01 -3.16 0.91
C ILE A 46 4.78 -1.99 0.29
N VAL A 47 4.20 -0.80 0.29
CA VAL A 47 4.85 0.44 -0.11
C VAL A 47 4.69 1.46 1.01
N GLN A 48 5.80 1.91 1.55
CA GLN A 48 5.87 2.88 2.64
C GLN A 48 6.55 4.16 2.14
N MET A 49 5.92 5.30 2.42
CA MET A 49 6.56 6.60 2.21
C MET A 49 7.46 6.90 3.41
N ILE A 50 8.68 7.33 3.14
CA ILE A 50 9.62 7.74 4.19
C ILE A 50 9.26 9.16 4.61
N ASP A 51 8.83 9.31 5.86
CA ASP A 51 8.50 10.61 6.44
C ASP A 51 9.78 11.39 6.78
N ASN A 52 9.63 12.67 7.12
CA ASN A 52 10.76 13.43 7.63
C ASN A 52 11.10 12.92 9.04
N PHE A 53 12.36 13.11 9.46
CA PHE A 53 12.83 12.55 10.73
C PHE A 53 12.22 13.27 11.96
N GLU A 54 11.64 14.44 11.79
CA GLU A 54 10.98 15.17 12.89
C GLU A 54 9.64 14.51 13.28
N ARG A 55 8.86 14.07 12.29
CA ARG A 55 7.58 13.39 12.52
C ARG A 55 7.76 11.89 12.64
N ASN A 56 8.53 11.31 11.76
CA ASN A 56 8.87 9.89 11.72
C ASN A 56 7.66 8.94 11.82
N HIS A 57 6.58 9.25 11.13
CA HIS A 57 5.40 8.38 11.06
C HIS A 57 5.64 7.18 10.15
N LYS A 58 4.98 6.06 10.46
CA LYS A 58 4.88 4.92 9.54
C LYS A 58 3.78 5.22 8.53
N LEU A 59 4.14 5.62 7.33
CA LEU A 59 3.21 6.06 6.29
C LEU A 59 3.00 4.97 5.24
N GLY A 60 1.80 4.38 5.21
CA GLY A 60 1.47 3.34 4.23
C GLY A 60 0.75 3.91 3.02
N ILE A 61 1.26 3.64 1.82
CA ILE A 61 0.59 3.93 0.55
C ILE A 61 -0.15 2.68 0.08
N LEU A 62 0.49 1.53 0.19
CA LEU A 62 -0.06 0.22 -0.16
C LEU A 62 0.21 -0.72 0.99
N TRP A 63 -0.84 -1.30 1.54
CA TRP A 63 -0.71 -2.23 2.66
C TRP A 63 -1.87 -3.22 2.67
N GLU A 64 -1.70 -4.30 3.41
CA GLU A 64 -2.71 -5.34 3.56
C GLU A 64 -2.82 -5.79 5.00
N ALA A 65 -3.98 -6.32 5.37
CA ALA A 65 -4.21 -6.85 6.70
C ALA A 65 -5.40 -7.78 6.75
N LYS A 66 -5.42 -8.64 7.78
CA LYS A 66 -6.62 -9.37 8.16
C LYS A 66 -7.53 -8.45 8.98
N VAL A 67 -8.83 -8.52 8.72
CA VAL A 67 -9.85 -7.82 9.51
C VAL A 67 -10.93 -8.84 9.85
N GLY A 68 -10.99 -9.28 11.11
CA GLY A 68 -11.88 -10.37 11.49
C GLY A 68 -11.54 -11.63 10.70
N SER A 69 -12.50 -12.17 9.98
CA SER A 69 -12.31 -13.34 9.11
C SER A 69 -11.97 -12.98 7.66
N GLY A 70 -11.93 -11.69 7.33
CA GLY A 70 -11.66 -11.21 5.98
C GLY A 70 -10.24 -10.71 5.78
N SER A 71 -9.92 -10.39 4.53
CA SER A 71 -8.65 -9.80 4.13
C SER A 71 -8.90 -8.49 3.40
N LEU A 72 -8.03 -7.51 3.64
CA LEU A 72 -8.14 -6.17 3.11
C LEU A 72 -6.83 -5.77 2.44
N LEU A 73 -6.92 -5.23 1.24
CA LEU A 73 -5.82 -4.61 0.51
C LEU A 73 -6.15 -3.14 0.30
N VAL A 74 -5.30 -2.25 0.77
CA VAL A 74 -5.52 -0.81 0.72
C VAL A 74 -4.45 -0.14 -0.13
N CYS A 75 -4.89 0.64 -1.11
CA CYS A 75 -4.04 1.53 -1.88
C CYS A 75 -4.60 2.95 -1.74
N THR A 76 -3.81 3.85 -1.17
CA THR A 76 -4.23 5.22 -0.89
C THR A 76 -3.95 6.18 -2.03
N SER A 77 -3.34 5.72 -3.12
CA SER A 77 -3.20 6.51 -4.33
C SER A 77 -4.52 6.56 -5.11
N ARG A 78 -4.89 7.74 -5.58
CA ARG A 78 -6.12 7.94 -6.36
C ARG A 78 -5.94 7.46 -7.81
N LEU A 79 -5.74 6.15 -7.97
CA LEU A 79 -5.42 5.54 -9.26
C LEU A 79 -6.47 5.82 -10.34
N SER A 80 -7.75 5.90 -9.97
CA SER A 80 -8.83 6.20 -10.92
C SER A 80 -8.70 7.59 -11.55
N GLU A 81 -8.13 8.56 -10.82
CA GLU A 81 -7.93 9.92 -11.32
C GLU A 81 -6.76 10.03 -12.29
N ILE A 82 -5.82 9.09 -12.23
CA ILE A 82 -4.61 9.09 -13.07
C ILE A 82 -4.53 7.85 -13.97
N ALA A 83 -5.68 7.22 -14.24
CA ALA A 83 -5.76 5.96 -14.98
C ALA A 83 -5.35 6.04 -16.46
N THR A 84 -5.13 7.25 -16.98
CA THR A 84 -4.59 7.45 -18.33
C THR A 84 -3.10 7.14 -18.44
N ARG A 85 -2.39 7.07 -17.30
CA ARG A 85 -0.96 6.76 -17.26
C ARG A 85 -0.74 5.26 -17.37
N PRO A 86 0.14 4.77 -18.25
CA PRO A 86 0.40 3.34 -18.41
C PRO A 86 0.85 2.66 -17.13
N GLU A 87 1.77 3.28 -16.36
CA GLU A 87 2.28 2.74 -15.10
C GLU A 87 1.17 2.56 -14.06
N VAL A 88 0.18 3.46 -14.04
CA VAL A 88 -0.96 3.38 -13.12
C VAL A 88 -1.83 2.19 -13.46
N ARG A 89 -2.09 1.98 -14.76
CA ARG A 89 -2.88 0.83 -15.22
C ARG A 89 -2.20 -0.49 -14.91
N TRP A 90 -0.88 -0.56 -15.04
CA TRP A 90 -0.11 -1.75 -14.70
C TRP A 90 -0.15 -2.04 -13.19
N LEU A 91 -0.02 -0.99 -12.36
CA LEU A 91 -0.15 -1.17 -10.92
C LEU A 91 -1.55 -1.67 -10.54
N ALA A 92 -2.59 -1.02 -11.05
CA ALA A 92 -3.98 -1.42 -10.78
C ALA A 92 -4.22 -2.88 -11.20
N LYS A 93 -3.73 -3.29 -12.37
CA LYS A 93 -3.83 -4.67 -12.85
C LYS A 93 -3.12 -5.64 -11.91
N SER A 94 -1.93 -5.28 -11.45
CA SER A 94 -1.15 -6.10 -10.52
C SER A 94 -1.89 -6.30 -9.20
N LEU A 95 -2.45 -5.23 -8.65
CA LEU A 95 -3.20 -5.29 -7.39
C LEU A 95 -4.48 -6.11 -7.51
N LEU A 96 -5.21 -5.97 -8.59
CA LEU A 96 -6.43 -6.76 -8.83
C LEU A 96 -6.11 -8.24 -9.04
N HIS A 97 -5.06 -8.54 -9.78
CA HIS A 97 -4.58 -9.91 -9.98
C HIS A 97 -4.21 -10.55 -8.63
N TYR A 98 -3.47 -9.83 -7.81
CA TYR A 98 -3.09 -10.30 -6.49
C TYR A 98 -4.31 -10.54 -5.59
N ALA A 99 -5.24 -9.57 -5.52
CA ALA A 99 -6.42 -9.67 -4.67
C ALA A 99 -7.33 -10.84 -5.02
N ALA A 100 -7.33 -11.26 -6.29
CA ALA A 100 -8.10 -12.41 -6.77
C ALA A 100 -7.36 -13.74 -6.63
N SER A 101 -6.10 -13.73 -6.21
CA SER A 101 -5.25 -14.92 -6.13
C SER A 101 -5.26 -15.56 -4.76
N GLU A 102 -4.81 -16.82 -4.68
CA GLU A 102 -4.60 -17.52 -3.42
C GLU A 102 -3.42 -16.95 -2.62
N ALA A 103 -2.52 -16.22 -3.28
CA ALA A 103 -1.38 -15.56 -2.63
C ALA A 103 -1.81 -14.42 -1.71
N PHE A 104 -3.04 -13.88 -1.89
CA PHE A 104 -3.58 -12.83 -1.03
C PHE A 104 -4.02 -13.45 0.31
N ALA A 105 -3.06 -13.55 1.21
CA ALA A 105 -3.23 -14.11 2.55
C ALA A 105 -2.41 -13.30 3.56
N PRO A 106 -2.88 -12.10 3.94
CA PRO A 106 -2.14 -11.25 4.87
C PRO A 106 -1.86 -11.96 6.19
N GLN A 107 -0.65 -11.77 6.72
CA GLN A 107 -0.24 -12.36 8.00
C GLN A 107 -0.36 -11.39 9.17
N GLN A 108 -0.60 -10.13 8.89
CA GLN A 108 -0.76 -9.07 9.88
C GLN A 108 -2.22 -8.66 9.98
N SER A 109 -2.64 -8.17 11.16
CA SER A 109 -4.04 -7.89 11.44
C SER A 109 -4.26 -6.45 11.88
N VAL A 110 -5.43 -5.91 11.56
CA VAL A 110 -5.93 -4.64 12.11
C VAL A 110 -7.33 -4.84 12.67
N THR A 111 -7.74 -3.95 13.56
CA THR A 111 -9.09 -3.98 14.15
C THR A 111 -10.04 -3.10 13.37
N ALA A 112 -11.34 -3.35 13.53
CA ALA A 112 -12.36 -2.47 12.98
C ALA A 112 -12.26 -1.04 13.55
N GLU A 113 -11.84 -0.91 14.81
CA GLU A 113 -11.64 0.40 15.46
C GLU A 113 -10.51 1.18 14.79
N GLN A 114 -9.40 0.52 14.46
CA GLN A 114 -8.29 1.14 13.73
C GLN A 114 -8.75 1.64 12.36
N LEU A 115 -9.53 0.83 11.63
CA LEU A 115 -10.08 1.23 10.34
C LEU A 115 -10.99 2.45 10.44
N ARG A 116 -11.86 2.50 11.46
CA ARG A 116 -12.72 3.66 11.69
C ARG A 116 -11.89 4.91 11.96
N LYS A 117 -10.85 4.78 12.77
CA LYS A 117 -9.95 5.88 13.11
C LYS A 117 -9.24 6.42 11.86
N TRP A 118 -8.71 5.53 11.01
CA TRP A 118 -7.93 5.93 9.84
C TRP A 118 -8.79 6.49 8.71
N PHE A 119 -9.99 5.97 8.51
CA PHE A 119 -10.83 6.30 7.36
C PHE A 119 -12.10 7.07 7.71
N GLY A 120 -12.37 7.33 8.98
CA GLY A 120 -13.51 8.11 9.42
C GLY A 120 -14.88 7.44 9.18
N VAL A 121 -14.94 6.12 9.19
CA VAL A 121 -16.17 5.36 8.92
C VAL A 121 -16.70 4.66 10.16
#